data_12307a86e256f50bef2ffd79112fa570
#
_entry.id   12307a86e256f50bef2ffd79112fa570
#
_cell.length_a   1.000
_cell.length_b   1.000
_cell.length_c   1.000
_cell.angle_alpha   90.00
_cell.angle_beta   90.00
_cell.angle_gamma   90.00
#
_symmetry.space_group_name_H-M   'P 1'
#
loop_
_entity.id
_entity.type
_entity.pdbx_description
1 polymer ?
#
loop_
_entity_poly.entity_id
_entity_poly.type
_entity_poly.pdbx_seq_one_letter_code
_entity_poly.pdbx_strand_id
1 'polypeptide(L)'
;MPGARRFDLGNHNYIGAAAAEKSIELLNAIGTKNIERHVGDLTRQLADGLLAMDLPVVGGSSGDHLTSLVCVGKLGGSGHDSTDDAEISSLSHHLDNNKVQHSIRKGLIRLSLHIYNTREDIAEVIALAREWRDTKAAA
;
A
#
# COMPACT_ATOMS: atom_id res chain seq x y z
N MET A 1 -9.28 -1.38 37.37
CA MET A 1 -9.43 -2.67 36.67
C MET A 1 -8.16 -2.95 35.88
N PRO A 2 -7.54 -4.12 35.99
CA PRO A 2 -6.40 -4.49 35.16
C PRO A 2 -6.84 -4.87 33.75
N GLY A 3 -5.93 -4.73 32.78
CA GLY A 3 -6.16 -5.12 31.38
C GLY A 3 -6.95 -4.12 30.56
N ALA A 4 -7.44 -4.59 29.38
CA ALA A 4 -8.14 -3.76 28.41
C ALA A 4 -9.48 -3.21 28.93
N ARG A 5 -10.11 -3.86 29.91
CA ARG A 5 -11.36 -3.40 30.53
C ARG A 5 -11.30 -2.00 31.15
N ARG A 6 -10.11 -1.49 31.47
CA ARG A 6 -9.95 -0.11 31.97
C ARG A 6 -10.33 0.97 30.94
N PHE A 7 -10.46 0.60 29.67
CA PHE A 7 -10.87 1.49 28.57
C PHE A 7 -12.35 1.36 28.21
N ASP A 8 -13.10 0.49 28.91
CA ASP A 8 -14.53 0.33 28.65
C ASP A 8 -15.29 1.56 29.15
N LEU A 9 -15.93 2.28 28.23
CA LEU A 9 -16.68 3.51 28.49
C LEU A 9 -18.19 3.32 28.60
N GLY A 10 -18.66 2.08 28.74
CA GLY A 10 -20.07 1.75 28.93
C GLY A 10 -20.74 1.19 27.69
N ASN A 11 -21.18 2.01 26.74
CA ASN A 11 -21.85 1.52 25.54
C ASN A 11 -20.87 0.89 24.56
N HIS A 12 -21.01 -0.41 24.31
CA HIS A 12 -20.18 -1.15 23.38
C HIS A 12 -20.77 -1.14 21.97
N ASN A 13 -19.92 -1.02 20.96
CA ASN A 13 -20.30 -1.22 19.57
C ASN A 13 -20.41 -2.72 19.26
N TYR A 14 -21.54 -3.33 19.65
CA TYR A 14 -21.77 -4.76 19.45
C TYR A 14 -21.75 -5.18 17.98
N ILE A 15 -22.26 -4.33 17.07
CA ILE A 15 -22.25 -4.60 15.63
C ILE A 15 -20.81 -4.61 15.12
N GLY A 16 -20.02 -3.64 15.52
CA GLY A 16 -18.60 -3.58 15.17
C GLY A 16 -17.81 -4.77 15.75
N ALA A 17 -18.12 -5.20 16.97
CA ALA A 17 -17.50 -6.37 17.57
C ALA A 17 -17.83 -7.67 16.82
N ALA A 18 -19.10 -7.87 16.44
CA ALA A 18 -19.52 -9.03 15.65
C ALA A 18 -18.88 -9.05 14.25
N ALA A 19 -18.78 -7.88 13.59
CA ALA A 19 -18.09 -7.76 12.30
C ALA A 19 -16.60 -8.07 12.43
N ALA A 20 -15.94 -7.56 13.47
CA ALA A 20 -14.52 -7.82 13.74
C ALA A 20 -14.27 -9.32 14.03
N GLU A 21 -15.15 -9.97 14.79
CA GLU A 21 -15.09 -11.41 15.05
C GLU A 21 -15.07 -12.21 13.74
N LYS A 22 -15.99 -11.93 12.82
CA LYS A 22 -16.07 -12.61 11.52
C LYS A 22 -14.84 -12.33 10.63
N SER A 23 -14.33 -11.12 10.67
CA SER A 23 -13.09 -10.77 9.95
C SER A 23 -11.90 -11.55 10.51
N ILE A 24 -11.77 -11.64 11.83
CA ILE A 24 -10.71 -12.39 12.49
C ILE A 24 -10.82 -13.90 12.23
N GLU A 25 -12.04 -14.46 12.26
CA GLU A 25 -12.29 -15.86 11.90
C GLU A 25 -11.81 -16.16 10.48
N LEU A 26 -12.13 -15.31 9.51
CA LEU A 26 -11.67 -15.43 8.12
C LEU A 26 -10.14 -15.41 8.02
N LEU A 27 -9.48 -14.42 8.64
CA LEU A 27 -8.02 -14.32 8.61
C LEU A 27 -7.35 -15.52 9.28
N ASN A 28 -7.91 -16.03 10.38
CA ASN A 28 -7.43 -17.23 11.05
C ASN A 28 -7.60 -18.49 10.18
N ALA A 29 -8.72 -18.60 9.47
CA ALA A 29 -8.98 -19.72 8.57
C ALA A 29 -7.99 -19.76 7.37
N ILE A 30 -7.61 -18.60 6.85
CA ILE A 30 -6.56 -18.48 5.81
C ILE A 30 -5.18 -18.79 6.41
N GLY A 31 -4.94 -18.36 7.63
CA GLY A 31 -3.70 -18.51 8.37
C GLY A 31 -2.71 -17.37 8.13
N THR A 32 -2.24 -16.77 9.23
CA THR A 32 -1.37 -15.57 9.19
C THR A 32 -0.08 -15.78 8.40
N LYS A 33 0.55 -16.97 8.48
CA LYS A 33 1.75 -17.31 7.70
C LYS A 33 1.49 -17.35 6.18
N ASN A 34 0.30 -17.81 5.77
CA ASN A 34 -0.09 -17.82 4.37
C ASN A 34 -0.32 -16.40 3.86
N ILE A 35 -0.96 -15.57 4.69
CA ILE A 35 -1.18 -14.14 4.41
C ILE A 35 0.15 -13.42 4.26
N GLU A 36 1.05 -13.58 5.23
CA GLU A 36 2.39 -12.97 5.23
C GLU A 36 3.17 -13.33 3.97
N ARG A 37 3.21 -14.62 3.62
CA ARG A 37 3.89 -15.08 2.40
C ARG A 37 3.28 -14.47 1.14
N HIS A 38 1.95 -14.54 0.99
CA HIS A 38 1.24 -14.04 -0.18
C HIS A 38 1.45 -12.53 -0.36
N VAL A 39 1.18 -11.75 0.69
CA VAL A 39 1.33 -10.28 0.66
C VAL A 39 2.80 -9.89 0.47
N GLY A 40 3.73 -10.59 1.13
CA GLY A 40 5.16 -10.34 0.98
C GLY A 40 5.66 -10.60 -0.44
N ASP A 41 5.16 -11.66 -1.11
CA ASP A 41 5.51 -11.93 -2.52
C ASP A 41 5.01 -10.83 -3.45
N LEU A 42 3.77 -10.37 -3.27
CA LEU A 42 3.20 -9.26 -4.05
C LEU A 42 3.94 -7.96 -3.81
N THR A 43 4.29 -7.67 -2.56
CA THR A 43 5.01 -6.46 -2.17
C THR A 43 6.41 -6.43 -2.78
N ARG A 44 7.13 -7.55 -2.76
CA ARG A 44 8.44 -7.67 -3.42
C ARG A 44 8.32 -7.47 -4.93
N GLN A 45 7.35 -8.13 -5.57
CA GLN A 45 7.12 -7.96 -7.01
C GLN A 45 6.87 -6.50 -7.39
N LEU A 46 6.03 -5.79 -6.62
CA LEU A 46 5.73 -4.39 -6.86
C LEU A 46 6.99 -3.51 -6.67
N ALA A 47 7.69 -3.69 -5.55
CA ALA A 47 8.89 -2.92 -5.25
C ALA A 47 9.98 -3.12 -6.31
N ASP A 48 10.25 -4.38 -6.71
CA ASP A 48 11.23 -4.69 -7.76
C ASP A 48 10.85 -4.05 -9.10
N GLY A 49 9.57 -4.13 -9.47
CA GLY A 49 9.09 -3.52 -10.72
C GLY A 49 9.24 -2.01 -10.75
N LEU A 50 8.99 -1.33 -9.63
CA LEU A 50 9.15 0.13 -9.50
C LEU A 50 10.62 0.54 -9.45
N LEU A 51 11.45 -0.19 -8.69
CA LEU A 51 12.90 0.05 -8.63
C LEU A 51 13.59 -0.16 -9.99
N ALA A 52 13.15 -1.13 -10.79
CA ALA A 52 13.66 -1.36 -12.14
C ALA A 52 13.41 -0.17 -13.10
N MET A 53 12.53 0.74 -12.72
CA MET A 53 12.25 1.99 -13.42
C MET A 53 12.88 3.20 -12.74
N ASP A 54 13.82 3.02 -11.83
CA ASP A 54 14.45 4.08 -11.02
C ASP A 54 13.44 4.92 -10.19
N LEU A 55 12.25 4.38 -9.91
CA LEU A 55 11.33 5.03 -9.00
C LEU A 55 11.80 4.81 -7.55
N PRO A 56 11.86 5.87 -6.74
CA PRO A 56 12.41 5.78 -5.40
C PRO A 56 11.43 5.08 -4.45
N VAL A 57 11.62 3.78 -4.27
CA VAL A 57 10.89 3.01 -3.24
C VAL A 57 11.55 3.24 -1.89
N VAL A 58 10.75 3.52 -0.87
CA VAL A 58 11.23 3.71 0.50
C VAL A 58 11.88 2.42 1.00
N GLY A 59 13.09 2.53 1.53
CA GLY A 59 13.95 1.39 1.89
C GLY A 59 14.99 1.03 0.82
N GLY A 60 14.85 1.52 -0.42
CA GLY A 60 15.85 1.44 -1.48
C GLY A 60 16.10 0.04 -2.07
N SER A 61 15.40 -0.98 -1.57
CA SER A 61 15.50 -2.36 -2.05
C SER A 61 14.20 -3.12 -1.74
N SER A 62 13.96 -4.23 -2.42
CA SER A 62 12.96 -5.20 -1.98
C SER A 62 13.55 -6.13 -0.91
N GLY A 63 12.73 -6.63 -0.01
CA GLY A 63 13.18 -7.56 1.03
C GLY A 63 12.20 -7.71 2.18
N ASP A 64 12.65 -8.40 3.23
CA ASP A 64 11.82 -8.75 4.39
C ASP A 64 11.43 -7.55 5.28
N HIS A 65 12.04 -6.38 5.05
CA HIS A 65 11.65 -5.14 5.72
C HIS A 65 10.36 -4.53 5.13
N LEU A 66 9.95 -4.96 3.94
CA LEU A 66 8.67 -4.54 3.35
C LEU A 66 7.52 -5.27 4.05
N THR A 67 6.49 -4.51 4.35
CA THR A 67 5.23 -5.04 4.90
C THR A 67 4.18 -5.14 3.79
N SER A 68 2.91 -4.89 4.11
CA SER A 68 1.83 -4.77 3.13
C SER A 68 1.79 -3.41 2.41
N LEU A 69 2.79 -2.56 2.59
CA LEU A 69 2.87 -1.22 2.03
C LEU A 69 4.13 -1.06 1.18
N VAL A 70 3.94 -0.55 -0.05
CA VAL A 70 5.01 0.00 -0.87
C VAL A 70 4.83 1.50 -0.96
N CYS A 71 5.86 2.24 -0.56
CA CYS A 71 5.85 3.70 -0.60
C CYS A 71 6.83 4.19 -1.65
N VAL A 72 6.39 5.09 -2.53
CA VAL A 72 7.18 5.62 -3.65
C VAL A 72 7.31 7.12 -3.50
N GLY A 73 8.53 7.63 -3.66
CA GLY A 73 8.85 9.05 -3.52
C GLY A 73 9.88 9.31 -2.43
N LYS A 74 10.04 10.58 -2.09
CA LYS A 74 10.91 11.04 -1.00
C LYS A 74 10.06 11.64 0.10
N LEU A 75 10.37 11.30 1.34
CA LEU A 75 9.74 11.93 2.51
C LEU A 75 9.98 13.44 2.47
N GLY A 76 8.92 14.21 2.57
CA GLY A 76 8.96 15.66 2.55
C GLY A 76 7.61 16.23 2.14
N GLY A 77 7.57 17.56 1.97
CA GLY A 77 6.38 18.27 1.55
C GLY A 77 5.70 19.04 2.67
N SER A 78 4.96 20.08 2.25
CA SER A 78 4.31 21.04 3.14
C SER A 78 3.03 20.51 3.78
N GLY A 79 2.47 19.41 3.25
CA GLY A 79 1.17 18.88 3.67
C GLY A 79 1.22 17.40 4.09
N HIS A 80 0.22 17.00 4.88
CA HIS A 80 0.09 15.61 5.31
C HIS A 80 -0.33 14.68 4.16
N ASP A 81 -1.23 15.15 3.29
CA ASP A 81 -1.87 14.38 2.21
C ASP A 81 -1.49 14.92 0.81
N SER A 82 -0.30 15.52 0.70
CA SER A 82 0.20 16.11 -0.54
C SER A 82 1.66 15.78 -0.77
N THR A 83 2.12 16.06 -1.98
CA THR A 83 3.53 16.01 -2.37
C THR A 83 3.89 17.30 -3.10
N ASP A 84 5.07 17.84 -2.81
CA ASP A 84 5.65 18.98 -3.54
C ASP A 84 6.51 18.49 -4.71
N ASP A 85 6.71 17.18 -4.86
CA ASP A 85 7.41 16.56 -5.97
C ASP A 85 6.48 16.43 -7.17
N ALA A 86 6.75 17.22 -8.22
CA ALA A 86 5.95 17.22 -9.43
C ALA A 86 5.92 15.85 -10.15
N GLU A 87 7.00 15.07 -10.03
CA GLU A 87 7.09 13.73 -10.62
C GLU A 87 6.15 12.75 -9.91
N ILE A 88 6.20 12.74 -8.59
CA ILE A 88 5.31 11.92 -7.75
C ILE A 88 3.85 12.34 -7.91
N SER A 89 3.58 13.64 -7.98
CA SER A 89 2.24 14.16 -8.26
C SER A 89 1.70 13.70 -9.61
N SER A 90 2.53 13.77 -10.66
CA SER A 90 2.17 13.33 -12.02
C SER A 90 1.90 11.82 -12.06
N LEU A 91 2.74 10.99 -11.42
CA LEU A 91 2.52 9.55 -11.30
C LEU A 91 1.23 9.25 -10.56
N SER A 92 0.97 9.95 -9.45
CA SER A 92 -0.26 9.78 -8.68
C SER A 92 -1.50 10.06 -9.55
N HIS A 93 -1.52 11.17 -10.28
CA HIS A 93 -2.63 11.48 -11.20
C HIS A 93 -2.80 10.43 -12.31
N HIS A 94 -1.68 9.89 -12.84
CA HIS A 94 -1.76 8.82 -13.85
C HIS A 94 -2.40 7.56 -13.28
N LEU A 95 -2.02 7.16 -12.06
CA LEU A 95 -2.60 6.02 -11.35
C LEU A 95 -4.09 6.24 -11.02
N ASP A 96 -4.48 7.44 -10.56
CA ASP A 96 -5.88 7.80 -10.29
C ASP A 96 -6.74 7.71 -11.56
N ASN A 97 -6.25 8.25 -12.68
CA ASN A 97 -6.96 8.21 -13.97
C ASN A 97 -7.19 6.76 -14.45
N ASN A 98 -6.31 5.85 -14.08
CA ASN A 98 -6.42 4.42 -14.33
C ASN A 98 -7.06 3.63 -13.17
N LYS A 99 -7.71 4.33 -12.22
CA LYS A 99 -8.50 3.76 -11.13
C LYS A 99 -7.69 2.90 -10.13
N VAL A 100 -6.40 3.12 -10.04
CA VAL A 100 -5.56 2.51 -9.02
C VAL A 100 -5.75 3.26 -7.71
N GLN A 101 -6.37 2.61 -6.72
CA GLN A 101 -6.59 3.18 -5.40
C GLN A 101 -5.27 3.27 -4.63
N HIS A 102 -4.91 4.47 -4.22
CA HIS A 102 -3.72 4.75 -3.43
C HIS A 102 -3.93 5.98 -2.54
N SER A 103 -2.93 6.36 -1.78
CA SER A 103 -2.96 7.60 -1.01
C SER A 103 -1.60 8.29 -1.05
N ILE A 104 -1.60 9.62 -0.94
CA ILE A 104 -0.37 10.37 -0.69
C ILE A 104 -0.26 10.64 0.81
N ARG A 105 0.94 10.44 1.37
CA ARG A 105 1.27 10.79 2.76
C ARG A 105 2.68 11.35 2.83
N LYS A 106 2.78 12.60 3.26
CA LYS A 106 4.07 13.30 3.44
C LYS A 106 5.02 13.15 2.24
N GLY A 107 4.52 13.38 1.04
CA GLY A 107 5.28 13.33 -0.19
C GLY A 107 5.37 11.94 -0.85
N LEU A 108 4.84 10.89 -0.24
CA LEU A 108 4.93 9.52 -0.73
C LEU A 108 3.59 9.02 -1.27
N ILE A 109 3.61 8.42 -2.46
CA ILE A 109 2.51 7.53 -2.90
C ILE A 109 2.59 6.26 -2.05
N ARG A 110 1.48 5.86 -1.46
CA ARG A 110 1.34 4.63 -0.66
C ARG A 110 0.42 3.66 -1.35
N LEU A 111 0.97 2.55 -1.78
CA LEU A 111 0.27 1.40 -2.33
C LEU A 111 0.13 0.34 -1.25
N SER A 112 -1.10 -0.01 -0.91
CA SER A 112 -1.43 -0.93 0.19
C SER A 112 -1.97 -2.23 -0.39
N LEU A 113 -1.35 -3.35 -0.02
CA LEU A 113 -1.71 -4.67 -0.49
C LEU A 113 -2.37 -5.49 0.62
N HIS A 114 -3.28 -6.38 0.22
CA HIS A 114 -3.97 -7.27 1.15
C HIS A 114 -4.21 -8.65 0.51
N ILE A 115 -4.86 -9.55 1.23
CA ILE A 115 -5.12 -10.93 0.82
C ILE A 115 -5.91 -11.08 -0.50
N TYR A 116 -6.64 -10.07 -0.90
CA TYR A 116 -7.47 -10.07 -2.11
C TYR A 116 -6.74 -9.53 -3.34
N ASN A 117 -5.55 -8.95 -3.20
CA ASN A 117 -4.77 -8.54 -4.35
C ASN A 117 -4.11 -9.75 -5.02
N THR A 118 -3.95 -9.64 -6.35
CA THR A 118 -3.40 -10.70 -7.19
C THR A 118 -2.06 -10.28 -7.82
N ARG A 119 -1.36 -11.21 -8.44
CA ARG A 119 -0.15 -10.92 -9.23
C ARG A 119 -0.46 -10.07 -10.45
N GLU A 120 -1.64 -10.25 -11.01
CA GLU A 120 -2.16 -9.52 -12.16
C GLU A 120 -2.38 -8.04 -11.79
N ASP A 121 -2.98 -7.75 -10.62
CA ASP A 121 -3.12 -6.37 -10.12
C ASP A 121 -1.76 -5.68 -10.01
N ILE A 122 -0.76 -6.38 -9.50
CA ILE A 122 0.60 -5.85 -9.36
C ILE A 122 1.25 -5.62 -10.72
N ALA A 123 1.08 -6.55 -11.65
CA ALA A 123 1.60 -6.41 -13.02
C ALA A 123 0.97 -5.20 -13.74
N GLU A 124 -0.33 -4.96 -13.53
CA GLU A 124 -1.04 -3.80 -14.08
C GLU A 124 -0.47 -2.48 -13.52
N VAL A 125 -0.29 -2.36 -12.21
CA VAL A 125 0.30 -1.16 -11.59
C VAL A 125 1.71 -0.90 -12.13
N ILE A 126 2.53 -1.95 -12.29
CA ILE A 126 3.88 -1.83 -12.86
C ILE A 126 3.81 -1.38 -14.34
N ALA A 127 2.87 -1.92 -15.11
CA ALA A 127 2.67 -1.54 -16.51
C ALA A 127 2.26 -0.07 -16.64
N LEU A 128 1.32 0.40 -15.82
CA LEU A 128 0.89 1.80 -15.78
C LEU A 128 2.04 2.75 -15.39
N ALA A 129 2.83 2.37 -14.40
CA ALA A 129 4.00 3.17 -14.02
C ALA A 129 5.04 3.26 -15.16
N ARG A 130 5.20 2.18 -15.94
CA ARG A 130 6.08 2.16 -17.12
C ARG A 130 5.53 3.05 -18.23
N GLU A 131 4.25 2.92 -18.56
CA GLU A 131 3.58 3.76 -19.56
C GLU A 131 3.73 5.26 -19.23
N TRP A 132 3.49 5.63 -17.99
CA TRP A 132 3.69 6.99 -17.51
C TRP A 132 5.13 7.45 -17.72
N ARG A 133 6.13 6.60 -17.41
CA ARG A 133 7.54 6.91 -17.58
C ARG A 133 7.92 7.10 -19.04
N ASP A 134 7.47 6.21 -19.91
CA ASP A 134 7.75 6.25 -21.35
C ASP A 134 7.15 7.51 -22.01
N THR A 135 5.92 7.87 -21.62
CA THR A 135 5.26 9.10 -22.08
C THR A 135 6.07 10.35 -21.68
N LYS A 136 6.63 10.34 -20.49
CA LYS A 136 7.44 11.44 -19.98
C LYS A 136 8.81 11.56 -20.68
N ALA A 137 9.40 10.45 -21.05
CA ALA A 137 10.68 10.43 -21.78
C ALA A 137 10.54 10.92 -23.23
N ALA A 138 9.32 10.90 -23.78
CA ALA A 138 9.01 11.33 -25.13
C ALA A 138 8.58 12.81 -25.25
N ALA A 139 8.38 13.50 -24.11
CA ALA A 139 7.93 14.90 -24.04
C ALA A 139 9.09 15.87 -23.79
#